data_138589b9f0001238d8cd7f07b29fc071
#
_entry.id   138589b9f0001238d8cd7f07b29fc071
#
_cell.length_a   1.000
_cell.length_b   1.000
_cell.length_c   1.000
_cell.angle_alpha   90.00
_cell.angle_beta   90.00
_cell.angle_gamma   90.00
#
_symmetry.space_group_name_H-M   'P 1'
#
loop_
_entity.id
_entity.type
_entity.pdbx_description
1 polymer ?
#
loop_
_entity_poly.entity_id
_entity_poly.type
_entity_poly.pdbx_seq_one_letter_code
_entity_poly.pdbx_strand_id
1 'polypeptide(L)'
;MSLRNEAPGIEVSPESQGQYSGGAMPGLGPLGLPPKNDKRRTFRRTRSLNAPSPIQQFGPCGRIKNSAMVMQIQDPAFQRLTWYKTPLTVLVIKKTRDISVLNPFVQLTRWLIEEKRMMVHVESAILDDPALTTNAEFQKLRDRLQVFREGRDDLTDKIDFIICLGGDGTLLYASSLFQQSVPPVMAFHLGSLGFLTPFLFDNFQDKVTSVLEGQAALTLRSRLKCVLRRKQSLDNSTGPDHIANGNNGSIIATTNTSTNGTSAGHHGMNKLDAHAGRSSLSFLVLNEVVVDRGPSPYLSNVDLFVDGKHVTVVQGDGLILSTPTGSTAYAVAAGASMIHPSVPAIMITPICPHSLSFRPIVVPAGVELKIKISQDSRNTAWVSFDGRNRQELHKGDSLSVTTSIYPVPSICAQDQIQDWFDSLADCLQWNVRKRQKQFEETEDISEFYDSNDTVDS
;
A
#
# COMPACT_ATOMS: atom_id res chain seq x y z
N MET A 1 21.80 -31.92 -50.68
CA MET A 1 21.30 -33.11 -50.00
C MET A 1 20.18 -32.64 -49.04
N SER A 2 18.97 -32.95 -49.48
CA SER A 2 17.69 -32.60 -48.84
C SER A 2 17.31 -33.74 -47.89
N LEU A 3 16.91 -33.45 -46.67
CA LEU A 3 16.15 -34.37 -45.85
C LEU A 3 14.95 -33.62 -45.22
N ARG A 4 13.78 -33.92 -45.74
CA ARG A 4 12.48 -33.67 -45.16
C ARG A 4 12.29 -34.67 -44.03
N ASN A 5 11.70 -34.23 -42.90
CA ASN A 5 11.08 -35.12 -41.91
C ASN A 5 9.63 -34.62 -41.71
N GLU A 6 8.74 -35.55 -42.12
CA GLU A 6 7.28 -35.46 -41.95
C GLU A 6 6.91 -35.81 -40.49
N ALA A 7 5.93 -35.10 -39.93
CA ALA A 7 5.29 -35.44 -38.67
C ALA A 7 4.01 -36.28 -38.96
N PRO A 8 3.67 -37.26 -38.09
CA PRO A 8 2.45 -38.06 -38.26
C PRO A 8 1.21 -37.35 -37.75
N GLY A 9 0.13 -37.46 -38.53
CA GLY A 9 -1.18 -36.95 -38.23
C GLY A 9 -1.89 -37.72 -37.10
N ILE A 10 -2.72 -37.01 -36.35
CA ILE A 10 -3.68 -37.60 -35.41
C ILE A 10 -5.08 -37.48 -36.03
N GLU A 11 -5.68 -38.64 -36.27
CA GLU A 11 -7.08 -38.80 -36.71
C GLU A 11 -8.04 -38.40 -35.57
N VAL A 12 -9.07 -37.65 -35.92
CA VAL A 12 -10.23 -37.33 -35.10
C VAL A 12 -11.39 -38.18 -35.57
N SER A 13 -11.95 -39.01 -34.70
CA SER A 13 -13.19 -39.72 -34.91
C SER A 13 -14.38 -39.01 -34.27
N PRO A 14 -15.57 -38.97 -34.89
CA PRO A 14 -16.74 -38.27 -34.37
C PRO A 14 -17.73 -39.20 -33.65
N GLU A 15 -18.61 -38.55 -32.87
CA GLU A 15 -19.96 -38.99 -32.47
C GLU A 15 -20.18 -39.94 -31.28
N SER A 16 -20.87 -39.37 -30.28
CA SER A 16 -22.08 -40.04 -29.75
C SER A 16 -23.05 -38.99 -29.15
N GLN A 17 -24.20 -38.85 -29.87
CA GLN A 17 -25.38 -38.14 -29.39
C GLN A 17 -26.05 -38.97 -28.27
N GLY A 18 -26.30 -38.38 -27.13
CA GLY A 18 -27.14 -38.92 -26.06
C GLY A 18 -28.43 -38.12 -25.95
N GLN A 19 -29.53 -38.73 -26.36
CA GLN A 19 -30.89 -38.25 -26.12
C GLN A 19 -31.24 -38.29 -24.66
N TYR A 20 -31.82 -37.20 -24.09
CA TYR A 20 -32.57 -37.26 -22.84
C TYR A 20 -34.04 -36.87 -23.12
N SER A 21 -34.88 -37.83 -22.78
CA SER A 21 -36.34 -37.80 -22.79
C SER A 21 -36.93 -36.90 -21.73
N GLY A 22 -38.07 -36.30 -22.06
CA GLY A 22 -38.82 -35.38 -21.19
C GLY A 22 -39.47 -36.06 -20.01
N GLY A 23 -39.58 -35.31 -18.93
CA GLY A 23 -40.36 -35.57 -17.74
C GLY A 23 -41.13 -34.33 -17.31
N ALA A 24 -42.42 -34.48 -17.17
CA ALA A 24 -43.43 -33.46 -16.91
C ALA A 24 -43.29 -32.75 -15.59
N MET A 25 -43.66 -31.45 -15.54
CA MET A 25 -43.86 -30.64 -14.34
C MET A 25 -45.21 -30.95 -13.64
N PRO A 26 -45.27 -30.77 -12.32
CA PRO A 26 -46.51 -30.45 -11.65
C PRO A 26 -46.50 -29.12 -10.92
N GLY A 27 -47.52 -28.32 -11.15
CA GLY A 27 -48.29 -27.55 -10.18
C GLY A 27 -47.67 -26.31 -9.49
N LEU A 28 -48.11 -25.15 -9.96
CA LEU A 28 -48.02 -23.85 -9.29
C LEU A 28 -48.99 -23.78 -8.06
N GLY A 29 -48.44 -23.42 -6.88
CA GLY A 29 -49.22 -22.96 -5.71
C GLY A 29 -48.77 -21.57 -5.31
N PRO A 30 -49.55 -20.75 -4.58
CA PRO A 30 -49.45 -19.31 -4.56
C PRO A 30 -48.34 -18.75 -3.65
N LEU A 31 -47.81 -17.61 -4.10
CA LEU A 31 -46.76 -16.77 -3.55
C LEU A 31 -47.00 -16.35 -2.09
N GLY A 32 -46.19 -16.82 -1.18
CA GLY A 32 -45.95 -16.24 0.14
C GLY A 32 -44.68 -15.43 0.14
N LEU A 33 -44.77 -14.14 0.51
CA LEU A 33 -43.61 -13.25 0.69
C LEU A 33 -42.73 -13.75 1.83
N PRO A 34 -41.43 -13.84 1.67
CA PRO A 34 -40.52 -14.17 2.76
C PRO A 34 -40.25 -12.94 3.63
N PRO A 35 -39.98 -13.14 4.95
CA PRO A 35 -39.72 -12.05 5.87
C PRO A 35 -38.37 -11.39 5.61
N LYS A 36 -38.35 -10.07 5.70
CA LYS A 36 -37.13 -9.26 5.67
C LYS A 36 -36.25 -9.62 6.86
N ASN A 37 -35.22 -10.41 6.63
CA ASN A 37 -34.14 -10.61 7.58
C ASN A 37 -32.87 -10.01 6.96
N ASP A 38 -32.58 -8.77 7.36
CA ASP A 38 -31.43 -7.98 6.99
C ASP A 38 -30.19 -8.48 7.75
N LYS A 39 -29.70 -9.65 7.36
CA LYS A 39 -28.38 -10.14 7.79
C LYS A 39 -27.40 -9.77 6.69
N ARG A 40 -26.62 -8.68 6.90
CA ARG A 40 -25.42 -8.35 6.14
C ARG A 40 -24.57 -9.62 6.01
N ARG A 41 -24.63 -10.27 4.86
CA ARG A 41 -23.75 -11.39 4.52
C ARG A 41 -22.36 -10.83 4.32
N THR A 42 -21.50 -11.02 5.31
CA THR A 42 -20.05 -10.88 5.14
C THR A 42 -19.61 -11.90 4.11
N PHE A 43 -19.19 -11.42 2.92
CA PHE A 43 -18.61 -12.28 1.90
C PHE A 43 -17.33 -12.93 2.45
N ARG A 44 -17.38 -14.21 2.71
CA ARG A 44 -16.17 -15.02 2.91
C ARG A 44 -15.47 -15.10 1.55
N ARG A 45 -14.21 -14.65 1.51
CA ARG A 45 -13.32 -14.82 0.36
C ARG A 45 -13.20 -16.30 0.06
N THR A 46 -13.77 -16.76 -1.06
CA THR A 46 -13.42 -18.09 -1.60
C THR A 46 -11.97 -18.00 -2.10
N ARG A 47 -11.12 -18.95 -1.72
CA ARG A 47 -9.68 -19.01 -2.08
C ARG A 47 -9.43 -19.28 -3.58
N SER A 48 -10.44 -19.19 -4.40
CA SER A 48 -10.34 -19.40 -5.85
C SER A 48 -9.97 -18.08 -6.52
N LEU A 49 -8.84 -18.05 -7.21
CA LEU A 49 -8.43 -16.99 -8.13
C LEU A 49 -9.43 -16.80 -9.30
N ASN A 50 -10.40 -17.70 -9.43
CA ASN A 50 -11.39 -17.75 -10.51
C ASN A 50 -12.74 -17.13 -10.14
N ALA A 51 -12.91 -16.53 -8.96
CA ALA A 51 -14.14 -15.82 -8.65
C ALA A 51 -14.18 -14.51 -9.46
N PRO A 52 -15.30 -14.19 -10.14
CA PRO A 52 -15.43 -12.92 -10.84
C PRO A 52 -15.20 -11.80 -9.85
N SER A 53 -14.24 -10.93 -10.15
CA SER A 53 -13.98 -9.73 -9.36
C SER A 53 -15.28 -8.92 -9.30
N PRO A 54 -15.78 -8.56 -8.11
CA PRO A 54 -16.86 -7.60 -8.04
C PRO A 54 -16.39 -6.34 -8.76
N ILE A 55 -17.31 -5.66 -9.45
CA ILE A 55 -17.03 -4.38 -10.11
C ILE A 55 -16.30 -3.51 -9.11
N GLN A 56 -15.03 -3.24 -9.33
CA GLN A 56 -14.23 -2.45 -8.40
C GLN A 56 -14.65 -0.99 -8.56
N GLN A 57 -15.31 -0.48 -7.55
CA GLN A 57 -15.69 0.92 -7.43
C GLN A 57 -14.68 1.62 -6.52
N PHE A 58 -14.18 2.78 -6.96
CA PHE A 58 -13.20 3.59 -6.24
C PHE A 58 -13.85 4.89 -5.79
N GLY A 59 -14.15 4.98 -4.51
CA GLY A 59 -14.94 6.09 -3.99
C GLY A 59 -16.36 6.13 -4.60
N PRO A 60 -17.10 7.23 -4.42
CA PRO A 60 -18.49 7.34 -4.89
C PRO A 60 -18.64 7.40 -6.40
N CYS A 61 -17.62 7.81 -7.15
CA CYS A 61 -17.72 8.15 -8.57
C CYS A 61 -16.80 7.35 -9.50
N GLY A 62 -15.72 6.73 -9.00
CA GLY A 62 -14.72 6.06 -9.84
C GLY A 62 -15.06 4.60 -10.16
N ARG A 63 -14.90 4.18 -11.41
CA ARG A 63 -15.07 2.79 -11.89
C ARG A 63 -13.98 2.43 -12.88
N ILE A 64 -13.67 1.13 -12.97
CA ILE A 64 -12.87 0.59 -14.08
C ILE A 64 -13.79 0.26 -15.25
N LYS A 65 -13.46 0.76 -16.44
CA LYS A 65 -14.27 0.59 -17.66
C LYS A 65 -14.34 -0.85 -18.13
N ASN A 66 -13.34 -1.67 -17.88
CA ASN A 66 -13.29 -3.07 -18.29
C ASN A 66 -12.93 -3.96 -17.09
N SER A 67 -13.93 -4.45 -16.39
CA SER A 67 -13.78 -5.67 -15.60
C SER A 67 -13.88 -6.86 -16.56
N ALA A 68 -12.92 -6.99 -17.47
CA ALA A 68 -12.83 -8.19 -18.29
C ALA A 68 -12.51 -9.35 -17.34
N MET A 69 -13.39 -10.33 -17.41
CA MET A 69 -13.38 -11.55 -16.65
C MET A 69 -11.98 -12.15 -16.52
N VAL A 70 -11.62 -12.38 -15.26
CA VAL A 70 -10.98 -13.57 -14.74
C VAL A 70 -9.99 -14.28 -15.66
N MET A 71 -8.70 -14.26 -15.22
CA MET A 71 -7.62 -15.09 -15.75
C MET A 71 -7.07 -14.76 -17.15
N GLN A 72 -7.49 -13.72 -17.81
CA GLN A 72 -6.60 -13.08 -18.76
C GLN A 72 -5.61 -12.24 -17.98
N ILE A 73 -4.32 -12.42 -18.24
CA ILE A 73 -3.28 -11.45 -17.88
C ILE A 73 -3.86 -10.11 -18.27
N GLN A 74 -4.28 -9.32 -17.29
CA GLN A 74 -4.89 -8.01 -17.57
C GLN A 74 -3.79 -7.20 -18.23
N ASP A 75 -3.97 -6.88 -19.49
CA ASP A 75 -3.06 -5.97 -20.17
C ASP A 75 -3.06 -4.66 -19.39
N PRO A 76 -1.94 -4.26 -18.81
CA PRO A 76 -1.83 -3.02 -18.03
C PRO A 76 -2.34 -1.79 -18.79
N ALA A 77 -2.19 -1.81 -20.13
CA ALA A 77 -2.60 -0.70 -21.00
C ALA A 77 -4.12 -0.42 -21.00
N PHE A 78 -4.95 -1.36 -20.53
CA PHE A 78 -6.41 -1.22 -20.59
C PHE A 78 -7.08 -0.78 -19.29
N GLN A 79 -6.36 -0.58 -18.21
CA GLN A 79 -6.95 -0.07 -16.97
C GLN A 79 -7.11 1.45 -17.05
N ARG A 80 -8.29 1.89 -17.48
CA ARG A 80 -8.61 3.33 -17.57
C ARG A 80 -9.67 3.73 -16.57
N LEU A 81 -9.48 4.90 -15.96
CA LEU A 81 -10.47 5.55 -15.12
C LEU A 81 -11.69 5.93 -15.95
N THR A 82 -12.87 5.67 -15.41
CA THR A 82 -14.13 6.15 -15.97
C THR A 82 -14.98 6.69 -14.84
N TRP A 83 -15.45 7.91 -14.99
CA TRP A 83 -16.39 8.53 -14.08
C TRP A 83 -17.81 8.22 -14.55
N TYR A 84 -18.64 7.62 -13.68
CA TYR A 84 -20.07 7.46 -13.97
C TYR A 84 -20.90 8.65 -13.47
N LYS A 85 -20.28 9.48 -12.61
CA LYS A 85 -20.76 10.80 -12.18
C LYS A 85 -19.57 11.74 -12.20
N THR A 86 -19.81 13.00 -12.52
CA THR A 86 -18.77 14.03 -12.44
C THR A 86 -18.28 14.11 -10.99
N PRO A 87 -16.97 13.98 -10.72
CA PRO A 87 -16.42 14.14 -9.38
C PRO A 87 -16.59 15.59 -8.91
N LEU A 88 -17.12 15.76 -7.70
CA LEU A 88 -17.40 17.06 -7.11
C LEU A 88 -16.52 17.35 -5.89
N THR A 89 -16.04 16.30 -5.23
CA THR A 89 -15.27 16.41 -3.99
C THR A 89 -13.83 15.94 -4.20
N VAL A 90 -12.89 16.75 -3.77
CA VAL A 90 -11.46 16.44 -3.87
C VAL A 90 -10.78 16.60 -2.53
N LEU A 91 -9.97 15.61 -2.15
CA LEU A 91 -9.09 15.69 -0.99
C LEU A 91 -7.70 16.13 -1.45
N VAL A 92 -7.22 17.26 -0.95
CA VAL A 92 -5.87 17.74 -1.24
C VAL A 92 -4.98 17.53 -0.02
N ILE A 93 -3.91 16.76 -0.21
CA ILE A 93 -2.92 16.45 0.82
C ILE A 93 -1.58 17.05 0.40
N LYS A 94 -0.99 17.88 1.25
CA LYS A 94 0.34 18.43 1.03
C LYS A 94 1.37 17.82 1.98
N LYS A 95 2.62 17.77 1.56
CA LYS A 95 3.73 17.40 2.42
C LYS A 95 3.84 18.38 3.59
N THR A 96 3.92 17.85 4.80
CA THR A 96 4.04 18.65 6.02
C THR A 96 5.41 19.28 6.14
N ARG A 97 5.49 20.50 6.69
CA ARG A 97 6.75 21.23 6.99
C ARG A 97 7.65 21.47 5.77
N ASP A 98 7.09 21.49 4.58
CA ASP A 98 7.81 21.78 3.34
C ASP A 98 7.31 23.09 2.75
N ILE A 99 8.16 24.11 2.72
CA ILE A 99 7.81 25.46 2.25
C ILE A 99 7.61 25.46 0.73
N SER A 100 8.31 24.60 -0.02
CA SER A 100 8.21 24.54 -1.47
C SER A 100 6.80 24.14 -1.95
N VAL A 101 6.04 23.44 -1.11
CA VAL A 101 4.69 22.96 -1.43
C VAL A 101 3.61 24.03 -1.22
N LEU A 102 3.89 25.12 -0.51
CA LEU A 102 2.88 26.08 -0.11
C LEU A 102 2.25 26.85 -1.29
N ASN A 103 3.06 27.40 -2.17
CA ASN A 103 2.56 28.10 -3.36
C ASN A 103 1.80 27.15 -4.31
N PRO A 104 2.33 25.98 -4.69
CA PRO A 104 1.59 24.98 -5.46
C PRO A 104 0.25 24.59 -4.80
N PHE A 105 0.22 24.43 -3.47
CA PHE A 105 -1.00 24.10 -2.74
C PHE A 105 -2.06 25.21 -2.85
N VAL A 106 -1.68 26.47 -2.67
CA VAL A 106 -2.61 27.61 -2.80
C VAL A 106 -3.10 27.76 -4.24
N GLN A 107 -2.21 27.64 -5.23
CA GLN A 107 -2.57 27.71 -6.66
C GLN A 107 -3.56 26.61 -7.05
N LEU A 108 -3.26 25.36 -6.71
CA LEU A 108 -4.13 24.21 -6.97
C LEU A 108 -5.49 24.37 -6.30
N THR A 109 -5.50 24.70 -5.00
CA THR A 109 -6.72 24.83 -4.22
C THR A 109 -7.61 25.94 -4.76
N ARG A 110 -7.04 27.11 -5.09
CA ARG A 110 -7.77 28.22 -5.72
C ARG A 110 -8.40 27.78 -7.04
N TRP A 111 -7.62 27.17 -7.92
CA TRP A 111 -8.10 26.74 -9.24
C TRP A 111 -9.22 25.68 -9.15
N LEU A 112 -9.09 24.71 -8.23
CA LEU A 112 -10.13 23.71 -8.00
C LEU A 112 -11.45 24.32 -7.51
N ILE A 113 -11.39 25.33 -6.63
CA ILE A 113 -12.56 26.00 -6.08
C ILE A 113 -13.18 26.98 -7.08
N GLU A 114 -12.39 27.81 -7.73
CA GLU A 114 -12.87 28.93 -8.56
C GLU A 114 -13.24 28.48 -9.97
N GLU A 115 -12.38 27.69 -10.62
CA GLU A 115 -12.59 27.30 -12.01
C GLU A 115 -13.31 25.96 -12.13
N LYS A 116 -12.93 24.94 -11.34
CA LYS A 116 -13.56 23.61 -11.39
C LYS A 116 -14.79 23.48 -10.49
N ARG A 117 -15.04 24.47 -9.61
CA ARG A 117 -16.18 24.51 -8.66
C ARG A 117 -16.28 23.24 -7.81
N MET A 118 -15.15 22.68 -7.41
CA MET A 118 -15.08 21.50 -6.57
C MET A 118 -15.09 21.86 -5.09
N MET A 119 -15.62 20.98 -4.27
CA MET A 119 -15.48 21.02 -2.81
C MET A 119 -14.12 20.44 -2.43
N VAL A 120 -13.25 21.27 -1.88
CA VAL A 120 -11.89 20.89 -1.49
C VAL A 120 -11.84 20.56 -0.01
N HIS A 121 -11.43 19.31 0.30
CA HIS A 121 -11.20 18.85 1.66
C HIS A 121 -9.70 18.92 1.97
N VAL A 122 -9.38 19.39 3.17
CA VAL A 122 -8.01 19.49 3.68
C VAL A 122 -7.93 19.06 5.14
N GLU A 123 -6.77 18.64 5.58
CA GLU A 123 -6.55 18.32 6.99
C GLU A 123 -6.61 19.58 7.87
N SER A 124 -7.19 19.47 9.07
CA SER A 124 -7.35 20.60 10.00
C SER A 124 -6.01 21.28 10.35
N ALA A 125 -4.93 20.52 10.43
CA ALA A 125 -3.60 21.06 10.69
C ALA A 125 -3.11 22.09 9.65
N ILE A 126 -3.68 22.08 8.44
CA ILE A 126 -3.34 23.05 7.39
C ILE A 126 -3.84 24.46 7.74
N LEU A 127 -4.96 24.58 8.44
CA LEU A 127 -5.51 25.87 8.84
C LEU A 127 -4.66 26.58 9.91
N ASP A 128 -3.88 25.81 10.65
CA ASP A 128 -3.01 26.28 11.73
C ASP A 128 -1.54 26.42 11.30
N ASP A 129 -1.24 26.15 10.00
CA ASP A 129 0.11 26.29 9.44
C ASP A 129 0.51 27.78 9.38
N PRO A 130 1.54 28.22 10.14
CA PRO A 130 1.92 29.65 10.21
C PRO A 130 2.24 30.26 8.84
N ALA A 131 2.82 29.49 7.92
CA ALA A 131 3.19 29.96 6.60
C ALA A 131 1.96 30.18 5.69
N LEU A 132 0.88 29.44 5.89
CA LEU A 132 -0.38 29.64 5.18
C LEU A 132 -1.26 30.70 5.82
N THR A 133 -1.24 30.84 7.17
CA THR A 133 -2.02 31.86 7.85
C THR A 133 -1.57 33.29 7.52
N THR A 134 -0.31 33.48 7.14
CA THR A 134 0.22 34.77 6.68
C THR A 134 0.01 35.01 5.18
N ASN A 135 -0.42 34.01 4.40
CA ASN A 135 -0.62 34.14 2.97
C ASN A 135 -1.98 34.74 2.64
N ALA A 136 -2.01 35.95 2.06
CA ALA A 136 -3.24 36.69 1.75
C ALA A 136 -4.19 35.94 0.78
N GLU A 137 -3.65 35.19 -0.19
CA GLU A 137 -4.45 34.42 -1.13
C GLU A 137 -5.10 33.21 -0.43
N PHE A 138 -4.36 32.54 0.46
CA PHE A 138 -4.91 31.44 1.24
C PHE A 138 -6.04 31.90 2.18
N GLN A 139 -5.91 33.08 2.79
CA GLN A 139 -6.95 33.63 3.67
C GLN A 139 -8.29 33.81 2.94
N LYS A 140 -8.29 34.18 1.66
CA LYS A 140 -9.52 34.29 0.85
C LYS A 140 -10.20 32.95 0.57
N LEU A 141 -9.41 31.86 0.62
CA LEU A 141 -9.90 30.50 0.35
C LEU A 141 -10.32 29.75 1.62
N ARG A 142 -9.82 30.16 2.77
CA ARG A 142 -9.93 29.45 4.05
C ARG A 142 -11.36 29.03 4.38
N ASP A 143 -12.32 29.94 4.27
CA ASP A 143 -13.73 29.70 4.61
C ASP A 143 -14.48 28.81 3.61
N ARG A 144 -13.87 28.58 2.44
CA ARG A 144 -14.40 27.72 1.37
C ARG A 144 -13.89 26.29 1.42
N LEU A 145 -12.92 26.02 2.31
CA LEU A 145 -12.34 24.69 2.50
C LEU A 145 -13.18 23.85 3.44
N GLN A 146 -13.36 22.59 3.12
CA GLN A 146 -13.91 21.58 4.01
C GLN A 146 -12.76 20.95 4.80
N VAL A 147 -12.93 20.84 6.12
CA VAL A 147 -11.86 20.43 7.02
C VAL A 147 -12.17 19.06 7.60
N PHE A 148 -11.19 18.17 7.64
CA PHE A 148 -11.29 16.91 8.35
C PHE A 148 -10.20 16.78 9.42
N ARG A 149 -10.44 15.94 10.42
CA ARG A 149 -9.49 15.58 11.48
C ARG A 149 -9.16 14.11 11.38
N GLU A 150 -7.89 13.81 11.23
CA GLU A 150 -7.40 12.43 11.21
C GLU A 150 -7.82 11.67 12.48
N GLY A 151 -8.29 10.43 12.30
CA GLY A 151 -8.73 9.56 13.40
C GLY A 151 -10.08 9.92 14.03
N ARG A 152 -10.75 11.01 13.60
CA ARG A 152 -12.08 11.40 14.06
C ARG A 152 -13.12 11.38 12.96
N ASP A 153 -12.77 11.89 11.79
CA ASP A 153 -13.71 12.03 10.67
C ASP A 153 -13.55 10.87 9.71
N ASP A 154 -14.65 10.24 9.35
CA ASP A 154 -14.68 9.22 8.30
C ASP A 154 -14.81 9.91 6.94
N LEU A 155 -13.82 9.69 6.09
CA LEU A 155 -13.74 10.18 4.72
C LEU A 155 -14.33 9.19 3.70
N THR A 156 -14.71 7.99 4.14
CA THR A 156 -15.27 6.95 3.27
C THR A 156 -16.51 7.49 2.57
N ASP A 157 -16.61 7.29 1.27
CA ASP A 157 -17.72 7.74 0.41
C ASP A 157 -17.96 9.27 0.36
N LYS A 158 -17.11 10.09 0.97
CA LYS A 158 -17.20 11.57 0.90
C LYS A 158 -16.28 12.17 -0.14
N ILE A 159 -15.25 11.47 -0.54
CA ILE A 159 -14.20 11.95 -1.43
C ILE A 159 -14.27 11.19 -2.75
N ASP A 160 -14.37 11.91 -3.85
CA ASP A 160 -14.39 11.34 -5.20
C ASP A 160 -12.97 11.15 -5.77
N PHE A 161 -12.03 12.04 -5.39
CA PHE A 161 -10.72 12.14 -5.98
C PHE A 161 -9.70 12.66 -4.95
N ILE A 162 -8.47 12.17 -5.00
CA ILE A 162 -7.38 12.60 -4.11
C ILE A 162 -6.26 13.20 -4.94
N ILE A 163 -5.75 14.35 -4.52
CA ILE A 163 -4.54 14.97 -5.06
C ILE A 163 -3.50 15.09 -3.96
N CYS A 164 -2.31 14.53 -4.19
CA CYS A 164 -1.17 14.60 -3.30
C CYS A 164 -0.13 15.57 -3.87
N LEU A 165 0.36 16.50 -3.04
CA LEU A 165 1.46 17.42 -3.35
C LEU A 165 2.67 17.08 -2.47
N GLY A 166 3.70 16.47 -3.04
CA GLY A 166 4.92 16.05 -2.33
C GLY A 166 5.50 14.75 -2.85
N GLY A 167 6.30 14.06 -2.04
CA GLY A 167 6.89 12.77 -2.40
C GLY A 167 6.03 11.57 -2.01
N ASP A 168 6.59 10.36 -2.18
CA ASP A 168 5.94 9.07 -1.93
C ASP A 168 5.27 8.97 -0.55
N GLY A 169 5.90 9.52 0.49
CA GLY A 169 5.34 9.56 1.85
C GLY A 169 3.99 10.27 1.96
N THR A 170 3.69 11.23 1.06
CA THR A 170 2.40 11.92 1.01
C THR A 170 1.31 10.99 0.49
N LEU A 171 1.62 10.16 -0.52
CA LEU A 171 0.68 9.17 -1.03
C LEU A 171 0.49 8.02 -0.03
N LEU A 172 1.54 7.58 0.66
CA LEU A 172 1.42 6.60 1.74
C LEU A 172 0.47 7.10 2.85
N TYR A 173 0.58 8.38 3.21
CA TYR A 173 -0.34 9.00 4.16
C TYR A 173 -1.77 9.04 3.62
N ALA A 174 -1.98 9.46 2.37
CA ALA A 174 -3.29 9.43 1.73
C ALA A 174 -3.92 8.03 1.76
N SER A 175 -3.13 6.99 1.43
CA SER A 175 -3.57 5.60 1.49
C SER A 175 -4.00 5.17 2.90
N SER A 176 -3.31 5.64 3.93
CA SER A 176 -3.59 5.27 5.33
C SER A 176 -4.90 5.84 5.87
N LEU A 177 -5.39 6.95 5.32
CA LEU A 177 -6.67 7.56 5.70
C LEU A 177 -7.88 6.69 5.33
N PHE A 178 -7.73 5.79 4.35
CA PHE A 178 -8.83 4.96 3.83
C PHE A 178 -8.59 3.48 4.14
N GLN A 179 -9.33 2.94 5.10
CA GLN A 179 -9.23 1.54 5.51
C GLN A 179 -10.14 0.59 4.68
N GLN A 180 -10.85 1.13 3.71
CA GLN A 180 -11.68 0.41 2.75
C GLN A 180 -11.38 0.91 1.33
N SER A 181 -12.41 1.19 0.54
CA SER A 181 -12.28 1.73 -0.81
C SER A 181 -11.52 3.06 -0.79
N VAL A 182 -10.51 3.19 -1.64
CA VAL A 182 -9.72 4.41 -1.81
C VAL A 182 -10.18 5.10 -3.10
N PRO A 183 -10.48 6.40 -3.07
CA PRO A 183 -10.69 7.17 -4.30
C PRO A 183 -9.44 7.17 -5.20
N PRO A 184 -9.57 7.39 -6.52
CA PRO A 184 -8.42 7.58 -7.40
C PRO A 184 -7.46 8.66 -6.89
N VAL A 185 -6.16 8.35 -6.91
CA VAL A 185 -5.11 9.22 -6.38
C VAL A 185 -4.23 9.73 -7.50
N MET A 186 -4.08 11.03 -7.61
CA MET A 186 -3.12 11.72 -8.45
C MET A 186 -2.02 12.32 -7.57
N ALA A 187 -0.76 12.06 -7.85
CA ALA A 187 0.33 12.51 -7.01
C ALA A 187 1.37 13.30 -7.81
N PHE A 188 1.59 14.55 -7.38
CA PHE A 188 2.56 15.47 -7.93
C PHE A 188 3.83 15.51 -7.12
N HIS A 189 4.99 15.39 -7.77
CA HIS A 189 6.27 15.72 -7.18
C HIS A 189 6.61 17.20 -7.45
N LEU A 190 7.29 17.83 -6.51
CA LEU A 190 7.71 19.24 -6.57
C LEU A 190 9.24 19.41 -6.57
N GLY A 191 9.94 18.32 -6.66
CA GLY A 191 11.39 18.19 -6.71
C GLY A 191 11.77 16.92 -7.46
N SER A 192 12.54 16.03 -6.84
CA SER A 192 12.89 14.74 -7.44
C SER A 192 11.65 13.88 -7.65
N LEU A 193 11.61 13.15 -8.77
CA LEU A 193 10.63 12.13 -9.06
C LEU A 193 10.64 11.04 -7.96
N GLY A 194 9.47 10.55 -7.58
CA GLY A 194 9.31 9.40 -6.70
C GLY A 194 8.69 8.21 -7.45
N PHE A 195 8.68 7.03 -6.82
CA PHE A 195 8.03 5.84 -7.39
C PHE A 195 6.50 5.94 -7.42
N LEU A 196 5.93 6.78 -6.57
CA LEU A 196 4.48 6.92 -6.42
C LEU A 196 3.96 8.26 -6.93
N THR A 197 4.83 9.18 -7.35
CA THR A 197 4.49 10.55 -7.70
C THR A 197 4.93 10.90 -9.13
N PRO A 198 4.23 10.35 -10.16
CA PRO A 198 4.69 10.45 -11.55
C PRO A 198 4.41 11.81 -12.21
N PHE A 199 3.63 12.71 -11.57
CA PHE A 199 3.25 13.97 -12.18
C PHE A 199 4.14 15.12 -11.76
N LEU A 200 4.63 15.88 -12.75
CA LEU A 200 5.23 17.20 -12.52
C LEU A 200 4.14 18.25 -12.34
N PHE A 201 4.33 19.19 -11.42
CA PHE A 201 3.31 20.17 -11.07
C PHE A 201 3.11 21.28 -12.12
N ASP A 202 4.08 21.60 -12.95
CA ASP A 202 4.09 22.75 -13.85
C ASP A 202 2.84 22.85 -14.74
N ASN A 203 2.31 21.72 -15.21
CA ASN A 203 1.12 21.64 -16.07
C ASN A 203 -0.06 20.99 -15.35
N PHE A 204 -0.24 21.28 -14.06
CA PHE A 204 -1.26 20.59 -13.24
C PHE A 204 -2.68 20.79 -13.76
N GLN A 205 -3.01 21.96 -14.33
CA GLN A 205 -4.36 22.30 -14.81
C GLN A 205 -4.81 21.36 -15.92
N ASP A 206 -3.98 21.16 -16.93
CA ASP A 206 -4.27 20.28 -18.06
C ASP A 206 -4.33 18.82 -17.62
N LYS A 207 -3.38 18.40 -16.78
CA LYS A 207 -3.32 17.03 -16.25
C LYS A 207 -4.53 16.69 -15.39
N VAL A 208 -4.90 17.56 -14.45
CA VAL A 208 -6.10 17.36 -13.60
C VAL A 208 -7.37 17.39 -14.46
N THR A 209 -7.46 18.30 -15.45
CA THR A 209 -8.61 18.37 -16.36
C THR A 209 -8.78 17.06 -17.12
N SER A 210 -7.71 16.52 -17.72
CA SER A 210 -7.74 15.24 -18.44
C SER A 210 -8.21 14.08 -17.53
N VAL A 211 -7.79 14.07 -16.26
CA VAL A 211 -8.26 13.08 -15.28
C VAL A 211 -9.75 13.25 -14.98
N LEU A 212 -10.23 14.47 -14.77
CA LEU A 212 -11.65 14.75 -14.51
C LEU A 212 -12.54 14.41 -15.70
N GLU A 213 -12.01 14.45 -16.92
CA GLU A 213 -12.67 14.00 -18.15
C GLU A 213 -12.66 12.47 -18.34
N GLY A 214 -11.98 11.74 -17.45
CA GLY A 214 -11.92 10.27 -17.49
C GLY A 214 -10.94 9.70 -18.51
N GLN A 215 -9.91 10.46 -18.90
CA GLN A 215 -8.91 10.05 -19.89
C GLN A 215 -7.60 9.59 -19.27
N ALA A 216 -7.64 8.98 -18.08
CA ALA A 216 -6.45 8.59 -17.36
C ALA A 216 -6.27 7.07 -17.30
N ALA A 217 -5.03 6.61 -17.45
CA ALA A 217 -4.62 5.25 -17.10
C ALA A 217 -4.50 5.10 -15.59
N LEU A 218 -4.69 3.88 -15.08
CA LEU A 218 -4.64 3.56 -13.65
C LEU A 218 -3.69 2.40 -13.39
N THR A 219 -2.90 2.52 -12.32
CA THR A 219 -2.24 1.39 -11.67
C THR A 219 -2.98 1.03 -10.39
N LEU A 220 -3.49 -0.20 -10.29
CA LEU A 220 -4.10 -0.71 -9.07
C LEU A 220 -3.01 -1.26 -8.15
N ARG A 221 -2.57 -0.45 -7.21
CA ARG A 221 -1.53 -0.84 -6.26
C ARG A 221 -2.14 -1.68 -5.15
N SER A 222 -1.72 -2.95 -5.04
CA SER A 222 -2.18 -3.84 -3.97
C SER A 222 -1.77 -3.32 -2.60
N ARG A 223 -2.59 -3.63 -1.57
CA ARG A 223 -2.24 -3.38 -0.17
C ARG A 223 -2.19 -4.70 0.59
N LEU A 224 -1.40 -4.76 1.66
CA LEU A 224 -1.44 -5.86 2.60
C LEU A 224 -2.37 -5.52 3.76
N LYS A 225 -3.20 -6.50 4.16
CA LYS A 225 -3.98 -6.47 5.38
C LYS A 225 -3.22 -7.19 6.46
N CYS A 226 -2.80 -6.45 7.47
CA CYS A 226 -2.03 -6.92 8.61
C CYS A 226 -2.93 -6.98 9.84
N VAL A 227 -3.06 -8.15 10.46
CA VAL A 227 -3.87 -8.36 11.66
C VAL A 227 -2.97 -8.84 12.79
N LEU A 228 -2.75 -7.96 13.75
CA LEU A 228 -2.01 -8.26 14.96
C LEU A 228 -2.98 -8.82 16.03
N ARG A 229 -2.74 -10.05 16.48
CA ARG A 229 -3.51 -10.71 17.55
C ARG A 229 -2.64 -10.86 18.78
N ARG A 230 -3.08 -10.29 19.90
CA ARG A 230 -2.42 -10.42 21.19
C ARG A 230 -2.78 -11.76 21.85
N LYS A 231 -1.81 -12.37 22.54
CA LYS A 231 -2.07 -13.49 23.44
C LYS A 231 -2.86 -12.96 24.63
N GLN A 232 -3.95 -13.66 25.02
CA GLN A 232 -4.60 -13.39 26.29
C GLN A 232 -3.67 -13.79 27.43
N SER A 233 -3.39 -12.88 28.36
CA SER A 233 -2.95 -13.24 29.70
C SER A 233 -4.14 -13.94 30.37
N LEU A 234 -4.01 -15.21 30.65
CA LEU A 234 -4.86 -15.88 31.61
C LEU A 234 -4.48 -15.30 32.97
N ASP A 235 -5.17 -14.24 33.40
CA ASP A 235 -5.13 -13.83 34.81
C ASP A 235 -5.75 -14.98 35.59
N ASN A 236 -4.89 -15.83 36.14
CA ASN A 236 -5.23 -16.81 37.20
C ASN A 236 -5.53 -16.04 38.49
N SER A 237 -6.64 -15.33 38.53
CA SER A 237 -7.24 -14.85 39.76
C SER A 237 -8.26 -15.87 40.25
N THR A 238 -7.84 -17.13 40.46
CA THR A 238 -8.46 -18.05 41.37
C THR A 238 -7.52 -18.24 42.54
N GLY A 239 -7.47 -17.24 43.43
CA GLY A 239 -7.04 -17.43 44.79
C GLY A 239 -8.13 -18.19 45.56
N PRO A 240 -7.78 -19.09 46.47
CA PRO A 240 -8.78 -19.90 47.23
C PRO A 240 -9.56 -19.01 48.18
N ASP A 241 -10.86 -19.24 48.21
CA ASP A 241 -11.79 -18.67 49.18
C ASP A 241 -11.26 -18.73 50.61
N HIS A 242 -10.86 -17.59 51.15
CA HIS A 242 -10.85 -17.38 52.59
C HIS A 242 -12.09 -16.58 52.97
N ILE A 243 -13.05 -17.32 53.52
CA ILE A 243 -14.16 -16.78 54.31
C ILE A 243 -13.59 -16.07 55.53
N ALA A 244 -13.71 -14.78 55.63
CA ALA A 244 -13.57 -14.05 56.88
C ALA A 244 -14.62 -12.94 56.95
N ASN A 245 -15.44 -13.12 57.93
CA ASN A 245 -16.48 -12.17 58.43
C ASN A 245 -15.89 -10.84 58.87
N GLY A 246 -16.67 -9.76 58.68
CA GLY A 246 -16.80 -8.74 59.72
C GLY A 246 -16.40 -7.30 59.37
N ASN A 247 -17.43 -6.47 59.25
CA ASN A 247 -17.60 -5.08 59.74
C ASN A 247 -16.75 -3.92 59.18
N ASN A 248 -17.54 -2.98 58.64
CA ASN A 248 -17.49 -1.51 58.83
C ASN A 248 -16.21 -0.72 58.55
N GLY A 249 -16.36 0.27 57.68
CA GLY A 249 -15.49 1.45 57.68
C GLY A 249 -15.40 2.18 56.33
N SER A 250 -16.29 3.16 56.16
CA SER A 250 -16.19 4.22 55.16
C SER A 250 -14.88 4.99 55.28
N ILE A 251 -14.08 5.06 54.21
CA ILE A 251 -13.14 6.19 54.03
C ILE A 251 -13.03 6.50 52.51
N ILE A 252 -13.45 7.73 52.21
CA ILE A 252 -13.24 8.44 50.96
C ILE A 252 -11.72 8.78 50.88
N ALA A 253 -11.06 8.39 49.80
CA ALA A 253 -9.76 8.88 49.47
C ALA A 253 -9.72 9.38 48.02
N THR A 254 -9.87 10.64 47.84
CA THR A 254 -9.46 11.43 46.67
C THR A 254 -7.95 11.45 46.59
N THR A 255 -7.39 10.90 45.50
CA THR A 255 -6.01 11.21 45.11
C THR A 255 -5.98 11.73 43.69
N ASN A 256 -5.85 13.05 43.59
CA ASN A 256 -5.36 13.75 42.42
C ASN A 256 -3.88 13.38 42.20
N THR A 257 -3.56 12.81 41.08
CA THR A 257 -2.17 12.78 40.60
C THR A 257 -2.17 13.22 39.14
N SER A 258 -1.77 14.49 38.99
CA SER A 258 -1.39 15.08 37.71
C SER A 258 -0.05 14.46 37.28
N THR A 259 -0.05 13.77 36.15
CA THR A 259 1.18 13.48 35.41
C THR A 259 1.01 13.95 33.99
N ASN A 260 1.76 14.98 33.62
CA ASN A 260 1.99 15.45 32.30
C ASN A 260 2.64 14.32 31.47
N GLY A 261 1.88 13.73 30.56
CA GLY A 261 2.35 12.78 29.57
C GLY A 261 1.97 13.29 28.19
N THR A 262 2.97 13.63 27.41
CA THR A 262 2.88 13.96 25.99
C THR A 262 2.17 12.84 25.23
N SER A 263 0.96 13.11 24.80
CA SER A 263 0.16 12.19 23.97
C SER A 263 0.71 12.16 22.54
N ALA A 264 1.43 11.09 22.20
CA ALA A 264 1.66 10.70 20.82
C ALA A 264 0.31 10.28 20.21
N GLY A 265 -0.04 10.90 19.09
CA GLY A 265 -1.32 10.72 18.41
C GLY A 265 -1.62 9.26 18.04
N HIS A 266 -2.75 8.78 18.48
CA HIS A 266 -3.30 7.49 18.08
C HIS A 266 -3.88 7.62 16.66
N HIS A 267 -3.16 7.14 15.67
CA HIS A 267 -3.61 7.02 14.28
C HIS A 267 -4.73 5.99 14.18
N GLY A 268 -5.73 6.27 13.36
CA GLY A 268 -6.98 5.57 13.14
C GLY A 268 -6.96 4.04 13.32
N MET A 269 -7.35 3.58 14.49
CA MET A 269 -7.46 2.16 14.83
C MET A 269 -8.90 1.69 14.61
N ASN A 270 -9.15 0.92 13.54
CA ASN A 270 -10.39 0.17 13.43
C ASN A 270 -10.38 -1.04 14.37
N LYS A 271 -11.13 -0.95 15.46
CA LYS A 271 -11.49 -2.11 16.29
C LYS A 271 -12.49 -2.96 15.50
N LEU A 272 -12.03 -4.04 14.88
CA LEU A 272 -12.87 -5.05 14.28
C LEU A 272 -13.07 -6.22 15.26
N ASP A 273 -14.35 -6.51 15.53
CA ASP A 273 -14.91 -7.72 16.15
C ASP A 273 -14.56 -8.00 17.62
N ALA A 274 -15.39 -7.46 18.49
CA ALA A 274 -15.47 -7.85 19.92
C ALA A 274 -16.22 -9.18 20.14
N HIS A 275 -16.11 -10.14 19.21
CA HIS A 275 -16.60 -11.50 19.44
C HIS A 275 -15.44 -12.43 19.80
N ALA A 276 -15.41 -12.83 21.06
CA ALA A 276 -14.40 -13.67 21.73
C ALA A 276 -13.14 -12.93 22.18
N GLY A 277 -13.19 -12.10 23.23
CA GLY A 277 -12.13 -11.86 24.23
C GLY A 277 -10.67 -11.55 23.76
N ARG A 278 -10.36 -11.46 22.46
CA ARG A 278 -9.04 -11.18 21.92
C ARG A 278 -8.97 -9.79 21.32
N SER A 279 -8.13 -8.94 21.85
CA SER A 279 -7.87 -7.65 21.19
C SER A 279 -7.08 -7.89 19.90
N SER A 280 -7.63 -7.51 18.77
CA SER A 280 -6.97 -7.54 17.47
C SER A 280 -6.89 -6.13 16.89
N LEU A 281 -5.71 -5.80 16.36
CA LEU A 281 -5.46 -4.56 15.64
C LEU A 281 -5.31 -4.88 14.16
N SER A 282 -5.94 -4.10 13.29
CA SER A 282 -5.87 -4.29 11.85
C SER A 282 -5.33 -3.04 11.17
N PHE A 283 -4.37 -3.22 10.26
CA PHE A 283 -3.75 -2.17 9.48
C PHE A 283 -3.75 -2.55 8.00
N LEU A 284 -3.90 -1.57 7.12
CA LEU A 284 -3.63 -1.71 5.69
C LEU A 284 -2.34 -0.96 5.36
N VAL A 285 -1.42 -1.62 4.65
CA VAL A 285 -0.15 -1.04 4.21
C VAL A 285 -0.05 -1.09 2.69
N LEU A 286 0.54 -0.05 2.11
CA LEU A 286 0.77 0.05 0.67
C LEU A 286 2.14 -0.49 0.28
N ASN A 287 3.19 -0.20 1.04
CA ASN A 287 4.54 -0.68 0.78
C ASN A 287 4.83 -2.00 1.52
N GLU A 288 5.02 -1.93 2.84
CA GLU A 288 5.47 -3.08 3.60
C GLU A 288 5.06 -3.06 5.07
N VAL A 289 5.07 -4.25 5.66
CA VAL A 289 5.13 -4.44 7.10
C VAL A 289 6.51 -5.01 7.46
N VAL A 290 7.13 -4.40 8.45
CA VAL A 290 8.47 -4.78 8.93
C VAL A 290 8.35 -5.35 10.32
N VAL A 291 8.96 -6.52 10.54
CA VAL A 291 9.17 -7.10 11.87
C VAL A 291 10.66 -7.06 12.15
N ASP A 292 11.08 -6.32 13.17
CA ASP A 292 12.48 -6.11 13.51
C ASP A 292 12.78 -6.38 14.99
N ARG A 293 14.07 -6.44 15.33
CA ARG A 293 14.54 -6.66 16.70
C ARG A 293 14.40 -5.44 17.62
N GLY A 294 13.97 -4.31 17.09
CA GLY A 294 13.88 -3.06 17.85
C GLY A 294 15.22 -2.61 18.41
N PRO A 295 15.23 -2.06 19.64
CA PRO A 295 16.46 -1.60 20.29
C PRO A 295 17.31 -2.75 20.86
N SER A 296 16.87 -4.00 20.77
CA SER A 296 17.58 -5.16 21.28
C SER A 296 18.89 -5.39 20.51
N PRO A 297 20.02 -5.68 21.20
CA PRO A 297 21.28 -6.03 20.53
C PRO A 297 21.25 -7.47 19.98
N TYR A 298 20.29 -8.31 20.39
CA TYR A 298 20.19 -9.70 19.97
C TYR A 298 19.36 -9.81 18.67
N LEU A 299 19.67 -10.82 17.87
CA LEU A 299 18.91 -11.13 16.64
C LEU A 299 17.44 -11.43 16.96
N SER A 300 16.56 -11.02 16.07
CA SER A 300 15.18 -11.49 16.11
C SER A 300 15.12 -12.97 15.76
N ASN A 301 14.19 -13.70 16.39
CA ASN A 301 13.95 -15.13 16.12
C ASN A 301 12.46 -15.30 15.87
N VAL A 302 12.08 -15.41 14.60
CA VAL A 302 10.70 -15.26 14.14
C VAL A 302 10.28 -16.49 13.33
N ASP A 303 9.21 -17.14 13.74
CA ASP A 303 8.61 -18.26 12.99
C ASP A 303 7.76 -17.72 11.84
N LEU A 304 8.05 -18.17 10.63
CA LEU A 304 7.28 -17.85 9.42
C LEU A 304 6.40 -19.05 9.03
N PHE A 305 5.12 -18.74 8.83
CA PHE A 305 4.10 -19.70 8.35
C PHE A 305 3.49 -19.19 7.04
N VAL A 306 3.24 -20.11 6.11
CA VAL A 306 2.51 -19.86 4.86
C VAL A 306 1.31 -20.81 4.83
N ASP A 307 0.09 -20.26 4.69
CA ASP A 307 -1.18 -21.02 4.72
C ASP A 307 -1.29 -22.01 5.89
N GLY A 308 -0.83 -21.56 7.06
CA GLY A 308 -0.85 -22.32 8.29
C GLY A 308 0.28 -23.34 8.46
N LYS A 309 1.10 -23.58 7.44
CA LYS A 309 2.26 -24.47 7.51
C LYS A 309 3.48 -23.69 7.96
N HIS A 310 4.20 -24.20 8.95
CA HIS A 310 5.51 -23.67 9.36
C HIS A 310 6.51 -23.87 8.21
N VAL A 311 7.16 -22.80 7.77
CA VAL A 311 8.13 -22.82 6.68
C VAL A 311 9.55 -22.80 7.22
N THR A 312 9.85 -21.81 8.06
CA THR A 312 11.20 -21.63 8.60
C THR A 312 11.18 -20.72 9.84
N VAL A 313 12.29 -20.72 10.54
CA VAL A 313 12.61 -19.74 11.57
C VAL A 313 13.59 -18.73 11.00
N VAL A 314 13.24 -17.46 11.04
CA VAL A 314 14.07 -16.37 10.55
C VAL A 314 14.90 -15.81 11.70
N GLN A 315 16.22 -15.90 11.58
CA GLN A 315 17.18 -15.29 12.49
C GLN A 315 17.92 -14.17 11.76
N GLY A 316 17.85 -12.96 12.27
CA GLY A 316 18.45 -11.77 11.66
C GLY A 316 17.99 -10.50 12.35
N ASP A 317 18.26 -9.35 11.75
CA ASP A 317 17.77 -8.06 12.26
C ASP A 317 16.26 -7.93 12.08
N GLY A 318 15.66 -8.65 11.12
CA GLY A 318 14.22 -8.65 10.92
C GLY A 318 13.77 -9.31 9.62
N LEU A 319 12.49 -9.06 9.30
CA LEU A 319 11.80 -9.56 8.13
C LEU A 319 10.88 -8.48 7.56
N ILE A 320 10.93 -8.28 6.26
CA ILE A 320 10.05 -7.38 5.51
C ILE A 320 9.07 -8.22 4.72
N LEU A 321 7.76 -7.94 4.85
CA LEU A 321 6.74 -8.45 3.95
C LEU A 321 6.22 -7.27 3.14
N SER A 322 6.50 -7.26 1.83
CA SER A 322 6.15 -6.12 0.98
C SER A 322 5.19 -6.49 -0.16
N THR A 323 4.46 -5.49 -0.61
CA THR A 323 3.74 -5.51 -1.89
C THR A 323 4.74 -5.36 -3.05
N PRO A 324 4.31 -5.59 -4.30
CA PRO A 324 5.12 -5.20 -5.46
C PRO A 324 5.48 -3.71 -5.47
N THR A 325 4.55 -2.83 -5.07
CA THR A 325 4.83 -1.39 -4.91
C THR A 325 5.95 -1.15 -3.89
N GLY A 326 5.92 -1.84 -2.74
CA GLY A 326 6.95 -1.73 -1.71
C GLY A 326 8.28 -2.41 -2.06
N SER A 327 8.35 -3.18 -3.15
CA SER A 327 9.60 -3.83 -3.59
C SER A 327 10.70 -2.81 -3.92
N THR A 328 10.34 -1.59 -4.28
CA THR A 328 11.25 -0.48 -4.57
C THR A 328 11.48 0.46 -3.37
N ALA A 329 10.88 0.15 -2.22
CA ALA A 329 11.05 0.90 -0.97
C ALA A 329 12.13 0.25 -0.06
N TYR A 330 11.81 -0.08 1.18
CA TYR A 330 12.79 -0.67 2.10
C TYR A 330 13.30 -2.04 1.63
N ALA A 331 12.45 -2.83 0.97
CA ALA A 331 12.83 -4.15 0.49
C ALA A 331 14.02 -4.11 -0.50
N VAL A 332 14.09 -3.12 -1.42
CA VAL A 332 15.23 -3.01 -2.35
C VAL A 332 16.53 -2.72 -1.62
N ALA A 333 16.50 -1.90 -0.58
CA ALA A 333 17.68 -1.63 0.26
C ALA A 333 18.14 -2.86 1.05
N ALA A 334 17.22 -3.80 1.34
CA ALA A 334 17.52 -5.10 1.95
C ALA A 334 17.91 -6.18 0.92
N GLY A 335 18.16 -5.80 -0.34
CA GLY A 335 18.63 -6.70 -1.39
C GLY A 335 17.54 -7.46 -2.14
N ALA A 336 16.29 -7.03 -2.06
CA ALA A 336 15.19 -7.63 -2.80
C ALA A 336 15.21 -7.24 -4.28
N SER A 337 14.60 -8.07 -5.13
CA SER A 337 14.34 -7.74 -6.54
C SER A 337 13.15 -6.79 -6.65
N MET A 338 13.20 -5.91 -7.64
CA MET A 338 12.11 -4.99 -7.95
C MET A 338 11.01 -5.72 -8.71
N ILE A 339 9.76 -5.53 -8.28
CA ILE A 339 8.58 -6.17 -8.87
C ILE A 339 7.66 -5.08 -9.41
N HIS A 340 7.24 -5.20 -10.67
CA HIS A 340 6.27 -4.29 -11.26
C HIS A 340 4.95 -4.30 -10.45
N PRO A 341 4.32 -3.14 -10.18
CA PRO A 341 3.12 -3.04 -9.33
C PRO A 341 1.92 -3.88 -9.76
N SER A 342 1.83 -4.25 -11.05
CA SER A 342 0.75 -5.09 -11.59
C SER A 342 0.92 -6.59 -11.34
N VAL A 343 2.08 -7.05 -10.85
CA VAL A 343 2.33 -8.47 -10.55
C VAL A 343 1.65 -8.85 -9.23
N PRO A 344 0.73 -9.83 -9.21
CA PRO A 344 0.00 -10.22 -8.00
C PRO A 344 0.87 -11.09 -7.08
N ALA A 345 1.71 -10.47 -6.28
CA ALA A 345 2.68 -11.15 -5.42
C ALA A 345 2.80 -10.51 -4.04
N ILE A 346 3.39 -11.24 -3.10
CA ILE A 346 3.93 -10.73 -1.84
C ILE A 346 5.41 -11.12 -1.80
N MET A 347 6.28 -10.18 -1.48
CA MET A 347 7.70 -10.44 -1.31
C MET A 347 8.03 -10.60 0.17
N ILE A 348 8.88 -11.57 0.47
CA ILE A 348 9.39 -11.87 1.80
C ILE A 348 10.90 -11.64 1.77
N THR A 349 11.36 -10.60 2.46
CA THR A 349 12.77 -10.17 2.41
C THR A 349 13.35 -10.18 3.83
N PRO A 350 14.38 -10.98 4.10
CA PRO A 350 15.07 -10.92 5.39
C PRO A 350 15.95 -9.67 5.48
N ILE A 351 16.10 -9.15 6.69
CA ILE A 351 17.02 -8.06 7.00
C ILE A 351 18.24 -8.66 7.69
N CYS A 352 19.41 -8.53 7.08
CA CYS A 352 20.69 -9.05 7.60
C CYS A 352 20.54 -10.46 8.21
N PRO A 353 20.09 -11.47 7.45
CA PRO A 353 19.86 -12.80 7.99
C PRO A 353 21.19 -13.46 8.41
N HIS A 354 21.15 -14.19 9.52
CA HIS A 354 22.30 -14.99 9.95
C HIS A 354 22.59 -16.16 8.98
N SER A 355 21.53 -16.75 8.38
CA SER A 355 21.66 -17.76 7.36
C SER A 355 22.00 -17.15 6.00
N LEU A 356 23.13 -17.49 5.42
CA LEU A 356 23.57 -17.00 4.11
C LEU A 356 22.73 -17.53 2.94
N SER A 357 21.96 -18.58 3.14
CA SER A 357 21.07 -19.18 2.14
C SER A 357 19.70 -18.50 2.07
N PHE A 358 19.30 -17.72 3.08
CA PHE A 358 18.03 -17.03 3.03
C PHE A 358 18.12 -15.81 2.12
N ARG A 359 17.47 -15.90 0.98
CA ARG A 359 17.34 -14.83 -0.03
C ARG A 359 15.90 -14.30 -0.03
N PRO A 360 15.67 -13.10 -0.51
CA PRO A 360 14.31 -12.63 -0.78
C PRO A 360 13.57 -13.62 -1.68
N ILE A 361 12.34 -13.94 -1.31
CA ILE A 361 11.45 -14.84 -2.06
C ILE A 361 10.13 -14.17 -2.37
N VAL A 362 9.54 -14.56 -3.49
CA VAL A 362 8.26 -14.05 -3.97
C VAL A 362 7.23 -15.17 -3.87
N VAL A 363 6.10 -14.87 -3.24
CA VAL A 363 4.97 -15.80 -3.09
C VAL A 363 3.71 -15.22 -3.73
N PRO A 364 2.74 -16.05 -4.14
CA PRO A 364 1.50 -15.57 -4.71
C PRO A 364 0.73 -14.66 -3.75
N ALA A 365 0.07 -13.62 -4.28
CA ALA A 365 -0.74 -12.68 -3.49
C ALA A 365 -1.90 -13.33 -2.72
N GLY A 366 -2.31 -14.55 -3.11
CA GLY A 366 -3.42 -15.29 -2.49
C GLY A 366 -3.11 -15.97 -1.17
N VAL A 367 -1.84 -16.09 -0.77
CA VAL A 367 -1.44 -16.80 0.45
C VAL A 367 -1.69 -15.98 1.71
N GLU A 368 -1.86 -16.68 2.85
CA GLU A 368 -1.82 -16.06 4.17
C GLU A 368 -0.42 -16.29 4.77
N LEU A 369 0.28 -15.20 5.05
CA LEU A 369 1.51 -15.22 5.81
C LEU A 369 1.20 -14.99 7.28
N LYS A 370 1.84 -15.77 8.17
CA LYS A 370 1.72 -15.58 9.60
C LYS A 370 3.08 -15.60 10.26
N ILE A 371 3.30 -14.60 11.11
CA ILE A 371 4.52 -14.42 11.87
C ILE A 371 4.22 -14.57 13.35
N LYS A 372 5.08 -15.31 14.05
CA LYS A 372 5.06 -15.44 15.50
C LYS A 372 6.46 -15.27 16.03
N ILE A 373 6.58 -14.79 17.26
CA ILE A 373 7.85 -14.86 17.97
C ILE A 373 8.10 -16.33 18.37
N SER A 374 9.25 -16.85 17.98
CA SER A 374 9.66 -18.21 18.31
C SER A 374 9.67 -18.44 19.82
N GLN A 375 9.32 -19.65 20.27
CA GLN A 375 9.36 -20.00 21.68
C GLN A 375 10.77 -19.89 22.27
N ASP A 376 11.79 -20.14 21.44
CA ASP A 376 13.20 -20.08 21.80
C ASP A 376 13.77 -18.65 21.74
N SER A 377 12.99 -17.66 21.26
CA SER A 377 13.42 -16.27 21.24
C SER A 377 13.66 -15.76 22.66
N ARG A 378 14.77 -15.08 22.88
CA ARG A 378 15.09 -14.45 24.17
C ARG A 378 14.36 -13.12 24.35
N ASN A 379 14.03 -12.44 23.25
CA ASN A 379 13.51 -11.09 23.23
C ASN A 379 12.17 -11.00 22.49
N THR A 380 11.51 -9.87 22.68
CA THR A 380 10.38 -9.41 21.87
C THR A 380 10.87 -8.93 20.51
N ALA A 381 9.95 -8.78 19.56
CA ALA A 381 10.20 -8.09 18.30
C ALA A 381 9.29 -6.87 18.19
N TRP A 382 9.54 -6.03 17.21
CA TRP A 382 8.73 -4.86 16.91
C TRP A 382 8.15 -4.98 15.51
N VAL A 383 6.94 -4.48 15.32
CA VAL A 383 6.29 -4.44 14.01
C VAL A 383 5.93 -3.01 13.66
N SER A 384 6.20 -2.59 12.42
CA SER A 384 5.80 -1.30 11.87
C SER A 384 5.06 -1.49 10.54
N PHE A 385 4.17 -0.54 10.23
CA PHE A 385 3.26 -0.58 9.10
C PHE A 385 3.48 0.67 8.24
N ASP A 386 4.05 0.54 7.04
CA ASP A 386 4.50 1.66 6.20
C ASP A 386 5.36 2.68 7.00
N GLY A 387 6.27 2.17 7.83
CA GLY A 387 7.13 2.98 8.69
C GLY A 387 6.44 3.69 9.88
N ARG A 388 5.16 3.35 10.16
CA ARG A 388 4.33 4.00 11.19
C ARG A 388 3.74 2.96 12.16
N ASN A 389 3.00 3.45 13.16
CA ASN A 389 2.20 2.63 14.09
C ASN A 389 2.99 1.47 14.72
N ARG A 390 4.19 1.75 15.15
CA ARG A 390 5.10 0.76 15.72
C ARG A 390 4.48 0.09 16.94
N GLN A 391 4.47 -1.25 16.97
CA GLN A 391 3.91 -2.10 18.00
C GLN A 391 4.93 -3.14 18.45
N GLU A 392 5.02 -3.38 19.74
CA GLU A 392 5.84 -4.46 20.26
C GLU A 392 5.09 -5.79 20.12
N LEU A 393 5.80 -6.84 19.71
CA LEU A 393 5.33 -8.22 19.58
C LEU A 393 5.93 -9.06 20.71
N HIS A 394 5.07 -9.66 21.53
CA HIS A 394 5.47 -10.54 22.62
C HIS A 394 5.33 -12.02 22.25
N LYS A 395 5.95 -12.90 23.00
CA LYS A 395 5.76 -14.35 22.84
C LYS A 395 4.29 -14.71 22.98
N GLY A 396 3.79 -15.44 21.98
CA GLY A 396 2.38 -15.83 21.90
C GLY A 396 1.51 -14.89 21.07
N ASP A 397 1.96 -13.68 20.79
CA ASP A 397 1.32 -12.80 19.79
C ASP A 397 1.52 -13.35 18.39
N SER A 398 0.65 -12.97 17.48
CA SER A 398 0.80 -13.34 16.07
C SER A 398 0.38 -12.21 15.14
N LEU A 399 1.13 -12.04 14.07
CA LEU A 399 0.83 -11.14 12.96
C LEU A 399 0.41 -11.98 11.76
N SER A 400 -0.82 -11.81 11.29
CA SER A 400 -1.30 -12.40 10.02
C SER A 400 -1.30 -11.35 8.94
N VAL A 401 -0.74 -11.67 7.77
CA VAL A 401 -0.62 -10.77 6.62
C VAL A 401 -1.24 -11.44 5.40
N THR A 402 -2.16 -10.75 4.76
CA THR A 402 -2.85 -11.18 3.53
C THR A 402 -3.00 -10.01 2.58
N THR A 403 -3.19 -10.27 1.28
CA THR A 403 -3.54 -9.19 0.36
C THR A 403 -4.94 -8.65 0.65
N SER A 404 -5.06 -7.33 0.70
CA SER A 404 -6.36 -6.64 0.85
C SER A 404 -7.16 -6.68 -0.45
N ILE A 405 -8.48 -6.71 -0.33
CA ILE A 405 -9.40 -6.54 -1.47
C ILE A 405 -9.53 -5.08 -1.91
N TYR A 406 -8.94 -4.15 -1.18
CA TYR A 406 -9.01 -2.71 -1.43
C TYR A 406 -7.66 -2.18 -1.91
N PRO A 407 -7.37 -2.18 -3.21
CA PRO A 407 -6.16 -1.57 -3.75
C PRO A 407 -6.23 -0.03 -3.70
N VAL A 408 -5.10 0.61 -3.95
CA VAL A 408 -5.03 2.05 -4.20
C VAL A 408 -4.99 2.29 -5.70
N PRO A 409 -6.01 2.94 -6.29
CA PRO A 409 -6.02 3.30 -7.71
C PRO A 409 -5.16 4.55 -7.92
N SER A 410 -3.91 4.36 -8.31
CA SER A 410 -2.98 5.45 -8.64
C SER A 410 -3.11 5.83 -10.11
N ILE A 411 -3.28 7.11 -10.38
CA ILE A 411 -3.37 7.65 -11.74
C ILE A 411 -1.96 7.71 -12.33
N CYS A 412 -1.82 7.23 -13.56
CA CYS A 412 -0.57 7.26 -14.32
C CYS A 412 -0.42 8.60 -15.05
N ALA A 413 0.80 9.10 -15.16
CA ALA A 413 1.11 10.28 -15.96
C ALA A 413 1.10 9.96 -17.47
N GLN A 414 1.54 8.77 -17.83
CA GLN A 414 1.54 8.21 -19.20
C GLN A 414 0.77 6.88 -19.18
N ASP A 415 1.44 5.80 -18.80
CA ASP A 415 0.87 4.47 -18.60
C ASP A 415 1.62 3.71 -17.50
N GLN A 416 1.13 2.53 -17.14
CA GLN A 416 1.66 1.74 -16.03
C GLN A 416 3.11 1.30 -16.24
N ILE A 417 3.49 1.00 -17.48
CA ILE A 417 4.82 0.49 -17.83
C ILE A 417 5.82 1.64 -17.87
N GLN A 418 5.49 2.69 -18.63
CA GLN A 418 6.38 3.82 -18.82
C GLN A 418 6.68 4.53 -17.50
N ASP A 419 5.65 4.87 -16.71
CA ASP A 419 5.81 5.54 -15.41
C ASP A 419 6.71 4.75 -14.46
N TRP A 420 6.61 3.41 -14.47
CA TRP A 420 7.42 2.57 -13.59
C TRP A 420 8.89 2.53 -14.03
N PHE A 421 9.17 2.40 -15.34
CA PHE A 421 10.54 2.40 -15.85
C PHE A 421 11.20 3.77 -15.75
N ASP A 422 10.45 4.86 -15.97
CA ASP A 422 10.94 6.23 -15.76
C ASP A 422 11.33 6.43 -14.28
N SER A 423 10.49 5.95 -13.35
CA SER A 423 10.81 5.99 -11.92
C SER A 423 12.05 5.16 -11.56
N LEU A 424 12.27 3.99 -12.18
CA LEU A 424 13.49 3.21 -11.99
C LEU A 424 14.72 3.95 -12.48
N ALA A 425 14.63 4.56 -13.68
CA ALA A 425 15.73 5.30 -14.27
C ALA A 425 16.12 6.51 -13.40
N ASP A 426 15.14 7.30 -12.98
CA ASP A 426 15.39 8.57 -12.30
C ASP A 426 15.70 8.39 -10.81
N CYS A 427 14.95 7.52 -10.10
CA CYS A 427 15.15 7.35 -8.65
C CYS A 427 16.37 6.49 -8.31
N LEU A 428 16.67 5.47 -9.12
CA LEU A 428 17.74 4.51 -8.86
C LEU A 428 18.90 4.62 -9.83
N GLN A 429 18.83 5.48 -10.85
CA GLN A 429 19.80 5.55 -11.95
C GLN A 429 20.01 4.16 -12.58
N TRP A 430 18.92 3.42 -12.73
CA TRP A 430 18.94 2.03 -13.12
C TRP A 430 19.59 1.85 -14.49
N ASN A 431 20.65 0.98 -14.54
CA ASN A 431 21.39 0.63 -15.75
C ASN A 431 22.07 1.82 -16.46
N VAL A 432 22.34 2.91 -15.74
CA VAL A 432 23.11 4.04 -16.31
C VAL A 432 24.58 3.68 -16.38
N ARG A 433 25.12 3.53 -17.58
CA ARG A 433 26.56 3.33 -17.82
C ARG A 433 27.19 4.65 -18.26
N LYS A 434 28.22 5.09 -17.55
CA LYS A 434 29.10 6.13 -18.08
C LYS A 434 29.84 5.53 -19.28
N ARG A 435 29.69 6.14 -20.47
CA ARG A 435 30.52 5.77 -21.60
C ARG A 435 31.97 6.00 -21.20
N GLN A 436 32.81 4.99 -21.33
CA GLN A 436 34.26 5.20 -21.26
C GLN A 436 34.61 6.18 -22.37
N LYS A 437 35.30 7.28 -22.03
CA LYS A 437 35.90 8.12 -23.05
C LYS A 437 36.90 7.23 -23.79
N GLN A 438 36.83 7.22 -25.11
CA GLN A 438 37.94 6.69 -25.91
C GLN A 438 39.17 7.44 -25.44
N PHE A 439 40.26 6.69 -25.19
CA PHE A 439 41.56 7.32 -25.05
C PHE A 439 41.78 8.09 -26.36
N GLU A 440 41.80 9.41 -26.32
CA GLU A 440 42.41 10.17 -27.38
C GLU A 440 43.86 9.74 -27.38
N GLU A 441 44.26 9.01 -28.42
CA GLU A 441 45.67 8.79 -28.72
C GLU A 441 46.27 10.19 -28.83
N THR A 442 47.04 10.59 -27.84
CA THR A 442 47.85 11.79 -27.91
C THR A 442 48.91 11.52 -28.97
N GLU A 443 48.63 11.92 -30.20
CA GLU A 443 49.66 12.21 -31.19
C GLU A 443 50.47 13.40 -30.68
N ASP A 444 51.43 13.16 -29.81
CA ASP A 444 52.48 14.11 -29.46
C ASP A 444 53.64 13.36 -28.80
N ILE A 445 54.30 12.46 -29.57
CA ILE A 445 55.64 11.95 -29.26
C ILE A 445 56.61 12.24 -30.44
N SER A 446 56.40 13.29 -31.20
CA SER A 446 57.34 13.66 -32.27
C SER A 446 58.23 14.88 -31.98
N GLU A 447 58.11 15.53 -30.83
CA GLU A 447 58.93 16.73 -30.51
C GLU A 447 60.02 16.50 -29.46
N PHE A 448 60.36 15.26 -29.10
CA PHE A 448 61.40 15.01 -28.08
C PHE A 448 62.72 14.44 -28.62
N TYR A 449 62.91 14.39 -29.97
CA TYR A 449 64.12 13.85 -30.56
C TYR A 449 64.82 14.78 -31.57
N ASP A 450 64.78 16.10 -31.39
CA ASP A 450 65.56 16.98 -32.24
C ASP A 450 66.19 18.15 -31.49
N SER A 451 67.07 17.86 -30.52
CA SER A 451 67.97 18.83 -29.97
C SER A 451 69.06 18.16 -29.14
N ASN A 452 70.03 17.48 -29.86
CA ASN A 452 71.37 17.31 -29.36
C ASN A 452 72.21 16.64 -30.48
N ASP A 453 72.78 17.43 -31.39
CA ASP A 453 74.03 17.15 -32.05
C ASP A 453 74.56 18.42 -32.71
N THR A 454 75.18 19.27 -31.94
CA THR A 454 76.22 20.16 -32.40
C THR A 454 77.19 20.32 -31.25
N VAL A 455 78.25 19.46 -31.24
CA VAL A 455 79.47 19.73 -30.49
C VAL A 455 80.61 19.85 -31.48
N ASP A 456 81.20 20.98 -31.36
CA ASP A 456 82.39 21.53 -32.04
C ASP A 456 83.57 20.62 -32.19
N SER A 457 84.24 20.85 -33.30
CA SER A 457 85.65 20.78 -33.44
C SER A 457 86.31 22.12 -33.16
#